data_072f31c8789842b6a09757b1b2165caa
#
_entry.id   072f31c8789842b6a09757b1b2165caa
#
_cell.length_a   1.000
_cell.length_b   1.000
_cell.length_c   1.000
_cell.angle_alpha   90.00
_cell.angle_beta   90.00
_cell.angle_gamma   90.00
#
_symmetry.space_group_name_H-M   'P 1'
#
loop_
_entity.id
_entity.type
_entity.pdbx_description
1 polymer ?
#
loop_
_entity_poly.entity_id
_entity_poly.type
_entity_poly.pdbx_seq_one_letter_code
_entity_poly.pdbx_strand_id
1 'polypeptide(L)'
;MTAMINTVIFDMDGLMFDTETLYIDVFEEICKKHDHYFPREYFLGMLGTSHFDYSIYHKDYPWLEDMLKIADDEFVSYYEKRFAIPGSANKYGLKELHDYLKSNNYNICIASSSSVPHIKRLVNNCGFDFQADLMLSSQDEYASKPA
;
A
#
# COMPACT_ATOMS: atom_id res chain seq x y z
N MET A 1 24.76 -16.62 25.50
CA MET A 1 24.70 -15.33 24.80
C MET A 1 23.27 -15.17 24.29
N THR A 2 22.52 -14.24 24.85
CA THR A 2 21.21 -13.86 24.29
C THR A 2 21.47 -13.11 22.98
N ALA A 3 20.97 -13.64 21.84
CA ALA A 3 21.02 -12.93 20.59
C ALA A 3 20.22 -11.62 20.75
N MET A 4 20.89 -10.48 20.58
CA MET A 4 20.18 -9.20 20.54
C MET A 4 19.54 -9.04 19.17
N ILE A 5 18.24 -8.76 19.15
CA ILE A 5 17.52 -8.38 17.93
C ILE A 5 18.05 -6.99 17.52
N ASN A 6 18.60 -6.90 16.31
CA ASN A 6 19.16 -5.66 15.77
C ASN A 6 18.60 -5.31 14.37
N THR A 7 17.54 -5.98 13.95
CA THR A 7 16.95 -5.81 12.63
C THR A 7 15.43 -5.68 12.75
N VAL A 8 14.87 -4.69 12.08
CA VAL A 8 13.43 -4.47 11.98
C VAL A 8 13.02 -4.62 10.51
N ILE A 9 11.99 -5.40 10.26
CA ILE A 9 11.42 -5.60 8.93
C ILE A 9 10.06 -4.91 8.90
N PHE A 10 9.94 -3.92 8.00
CA PHE A 10 8.70 -3.21 7.77
C PHE A 10 7.91 -3.87 6.62
N ASP A 11 6.63 -4.09 6.83
CA ASP A 11 5.68 -4.14 5.73
C ASP A 11 5.46 -2.72 5.20
N MET A 12 5.16 -2.55 3.92
CA MET A 12 5.10 -1.23 3.32
C MET A 12 3.66 -0.70 3.24
N ASP A 13 2.81 -1.41 2.50
CA ASP A 13 1.47 -0.95 2.18
C ASP A 13 0.55 -1.06 3.41
N GLY A 14 -0.11 0.03 3.75
CA GLY A 14 -0.97 0.10 4.93
C GLY A 14 -0.24 0.24 6.27
N LEU A 15 1.06 -0.06 6.36
CA LEU A 15 1.88 0.08 7.58
C LEU A 15 2.78 1.32 7.55
N MET A 16 3.67 1.41 6.57
CA MET A 16 4.55 2.59 6.39
C MET A 16 3.80 3.72 5.69
N PHE A 17 3.05 3.37 4.65
CA PHE A 17 2.33 4.31 3.79
C PHE A 17 0.85 3.97 3.72
N ASP A 18 0.01 5.00 3.68
CA ASP A 18 -1.46 4.88 3.57
C ASP A 18 -1.89 4.70 2.12
N THR A 19 -1.50 3.57 1.54
CA THR A 19 -1.76 3.21 0.14
C THR A 19 -3.03 2.39 -0.03
N GLU A 20 -3.44 1.63 0.99
CA GLU A 20 -4.58 0.71 0.90
C GLU A 20 -5.92 1.45 0.77
N THR A 21 -6.10 2.56 1.51
CA THR A 21 -7.35 3.33 1.44
C THR A 21 -7.49 4.08 0.13
N LEU A 22 -6.38 4.38 -0.55
CA LEU A 22 -6.43 5.13 -1.80
C LEU A 22 -7.24 4.42 -2.89
N TYR A 23 -7.08 3.11 -3.06
CA TYR A 23 -7.84 2.37 -4.08
C TYR A 23 -9.35 2.44 -3.81
N ILE A 24 -9.73 2.31 -2.54
CA ILE A 24 -11.13 2.42 -2.13
C ILE A 24 -11.66 3.83 -2.43
N ASP A 25 -10.91 4.86 -2.09
CA ASP A 25 -11.28 6.26 -2.31
C ASP A 25 -11.44 6.56 -3.82
N VAL A 26 -10.52 6.05 -4.65
CA VAL A 26 -10.59 6.16 -6.12
C VAL A 26 -11.84 5.47 -6.66
N PHE A 27 -12.10 4.24 -6.23
CA PHE A 27 -13.27 3.49 -6.67
C PHE A 27 -14.58 4.18 -6.27
N GLU A 28 -14.68 4.67 -5.03
CA GLU A 28 -15.85 5.43 -4.56
C GLU A 28 -16.08 6.68 -5.43
N GLU A 29 -15.01 7.42 -5.75
CA GLU A 29 -15.12 8.61 -6.62
C GLU A 29 -15.59 8.25 -8.03
N ILE A 30 -15.09 7.15 -8.60
CA ILE A 30 -15.50 6.68 -9.92
C ILE A 30 -16.96 6.22 -9.91
N CYS A 31 -17.37 5.42 -8.94
CA CYS A 31 -18.77 5.04 -8.77
C CYS A 31 -19.67 6.27 -8.70
N LYS A 32 -19.30 7.28 -7.91
CA LYS A 32 -20.05 8.52 -7.78
C LYS A 32 -20.14 9.31 -9.09
N LYS A 33 -19.08 9.34 -9.91
CA LYS A 33 -19.09 9.98 -11.24
C LYS A 33 -20.07 9.32 -12.21
N HIS A 34 -20.33 8.04 -12.02
CA HIS A 34 -21.24 7.22 -12.86
C HIS A 34 -22.60 6.98 -12.22
N ASP A 35 -22.98 7.77 -11.19
CA ASP A 35 -24.24 7.64 -10.44
C ASP A 35 -24.44 6.24 -9.80
N HIS A 36 -23.33 5.62 -9.39
CA HIS A 36 -23.33 4.33 -8.70
C HIS A 36 -22.90 4.46 -7.25
N TYR A 37 -23.32 3.50 -6.42
CA TYR A 37 -22.90 3.38 -5.04
C TYR A 37 -22.57 1.92 -4.71
N PHE A 38 -21.39 1.70 -4.14
CA PHE A 38 -20.96 0.41 -3.61
C PHE A 38 -20.53 0.56 -2.16
N PRO A 39 -21.04 -0.25 -1.23
CA PRO A 39 -20.73 -0.11 0.19
C PRO A 39 -19.25 -0.27 0.50
N ARG A 40 -18.65 0.73 1.17
CA ARG A 40 -17.22 0.74 1.53
C ARG A 40 -16.81 -0.46 2.39
N GLU A 41 -17.69 -0.95 3.25
CA GLU A 41 -17.47 -2.12 4.10
C GLU A 41 -17.17 -3.40 3.30
N TYR A 42 -17.66 -3.52 2.08
CA TYR A 42 -17.34 -4.67 1.22
C TYR A 42 -15.89 -4.64 0.74
N PHE A 43 -15.32 -3.46 0.53
CA PHE A 43 -13.90 -3.31 0.25
C PHE A 43 -13.01 -3.54 1.47
N LEU A 44 -13.42 -3.10 2.64
CA LEU A 44 -12.64 -3.28 3.87
C LEU A 44 -12.41 -4.77 4.18
N GLY A 45 -13.36 -5.62 3.81
CA GLY A 45 -13.20 -7.08 3.93
C GLY A 45 -12.17 -7.67 2.96
N MET A 46 -11.71 -6.91 1.97
CA MET A 46 -10.74 -7.34 0.95
C MET A 46 -9.30 -6.93 1.26
N LEU A 47 -9.11 -5.98 2.17
CA LEU A 47 -7.78 -5.51 2.55
C LEU A 47 -6.93 -6.67 3.08
N GLY A 48 -5.70 -6.78 2.57
CA GLY A 48 -4.77 -7.85 2.94
C GLY A 48 -5.02 -9.20 2.24
N THR A 49 -6.01 -9.31 1.32
CA THR A 49 -6.21 -10.50 0.50
C THR A 49 -5.55 -10.32 -0.87
N SER A 50 -4.82 -11.33 -1.34
CA SER A 50 -4.17 -11.29 -2.65
C SER A 50 -5.13 -11.51 -3.82
N HIS A 51 -6.30 -12.10 -3.58
CA HIS A 51 -7.34 -12.33 -4.58
C HIS A 51 -8.70 -12.19 -3.91
N PHE A 52 -9.51 -11.26 -4.42
CA PHE A 52 -10.89 -11.11 -4.02
C PHE A 52 -11.81 -11.47 -5.18
N ASP A 53 -12.78 -12.34 -4.90
CA ASP A 53 -13.78 -12.73 -5.90
C ASP A 53 -14.96 -11.76 -5.87
N TYR A 54 -14.95 -10.77 -6.76
CA TYR A 54 -16.03 -9.80 -6.91
C TYR A 54 -17.32 -10.41 -7.48
N SER A 55 -17.27 -11.63 -8.04
CA SER A 55 -18.42 -12.27 -8.69
C SER A 55 -19.59 -12.47 -7.74
N ILE A 56 -19.32 -12.58 -6.44
CA ILE A 56 -20.35 -12.69 -5.41
C ILE A 56 -21.30 -11.49 -5.36
N TYR A 57 -20.85 -10.33 -5.83
CA TYR A 57 -21.61 -9.08 -5.84
C TYR A 57 -22.25 -8.76 -7.20
N HIS A 58 -21.93 -9.49 -8.29
CA HIS A 58 -22.41 -9.16 -9.65
C HIS A 58 -23.93 -9.19 -9.79
N LYS A 59 -24.61 -9.99 -8.96
CA LYS A 59 -26.08 -10.06 -8.98
C LYS A 59 -26.74 -8.74 -8.54
N ASP A 60 -26.18 -8.14 -7.48
CA ASP A 60 -26.72 -6.93 -6.87
C ASP A 60 -26.11 -5.66 -7.48
N TYR A 61 -24.90 -5.78 -8.05
CA TYR A 61 -24.13 -4.70 -8.65
C TYR A 61 -23.62 -5.11 -10.05
N PRO A 62 -24.48 -5.23 -11.07
CA PRO A 62 -24.10 -5.73 -12.40
C PRO A 62 -23.09 -4.83 -13.13
N TRP A 63 -22.94 -3.59 -12.71
CA TRP A 63 -22.00 -2.58 -13.24
C TRP A 63 -20.62 -2.63 -12.55
N LEU A 64 -20.46 -3.45 -11.50
CA LEU A 64 -19.27 -3.44 -10.63
C LEU A 64 -17.97 -3.69 -11.40
N GLU A 65 -17.96 -4.65 -12.32
CA GLU A 65 -16.78 -5.01 -13.10
C GLU A 65 -16.30 -3.87 -14.01
N ASP A 66 -17.25 -3.13 -14.63
CA ASP A 66 -16.92 -1.97 -15.46
C ASP A 66 -16.30 -0.85 -14.62
N MET A 67 -16.83 -0.60 -13.41
CA MET A 67 -16.30 0.43 -12.52
C MET A 67 -14.92 0.05 -11.96
N LEU A 68 -14.68 -1.22 -11.65
CA LEU A 68 -13.36 -1.70 -11.24
C LEU A 68 -12.33 -1.49 -12.34
N LYS A 69 -12.68 -1.80 -13.59
CA LYS A 69 -11.78 -1.58 -14.74
C LYS A 69 -11.44 -0.10 -14.93
N ILE A 70 -12.42 0.78 -14.83
CA ILE A 70 -12.19 2.23 -14.91
C ILE A 70 -11.29 2.68 -13.74
N ALA A 71 -11.51 2.14 -12.53
CA ALA A 71 -10.68 2.46 -11.38
C ALA A 71 -9.23 2.04 -11.57
N ASP A 72 -8.99 0.85 -12.12
CA ASP A 72 -7.64 0.37 -12.43
C ASP A 72 -6.95 1.25 -13.48
N ASP A 73 -7.66 1.63 -14.54
CA ASP A 73 -7.14 2.50 -15.61
C ASP A 73 -6.81 3.91 -15.11
N GLU A 74 -7.62 4.48 -14.20
CA GLU A 74 -7.42 5.82 -13.65
C GLU A 74 -6.52 5.86 -12.40
N PHE A 75 -6.24 4.72 -11.77
CA PHE A 75 -5.56 4.64 -10.47
C PHE A 75 -4.23 5.39 -10.42
N VAL A 76 -3.41 5.24 -11.47
CA VAL A 76 -2.08 5.90 -11.50
C VAL A 76 -2.22 7.42 -11.42
N SER A 77 -3.19 8.01 -12.13
CA SER A 77 -3.44 9.45 -12.10
C SER A 77 -3.88 9.94 -10.72
N TYR A 78 -4.75 9.19 -10.04
CA TYR A 78 -5.17 9.51 -8.68
C TYR A 78 -4.01 9.35 -7.68
N TYR A 79 -3.22 8.29 -7.83
CA TYR A 79 -2.04 8.04 -7.02
C TYR A 79 -1.05 9.20 -7.10
N GLU A 80 -0.73 9.66 -8.31
CA GLU A 80 0.18 10.78 -8.53
C GLU A 80 -0.32 12.09 -7.91
N LYS A 81 -1.63 12.37 -8.02
CA LYS A 81 -2.25 13.53 -7.39
C LYS A 81 -2.22 13.44 -5.85
N ARG A 82 -2.60 12.28 -5.31
CA ARG A 82 -2.69 12.04 -3.87
C ARG A 82 -1.34 12.17 -3.18
N PHE A 83 -0.29 11.67 -3.82
CA PHE A 83 1.06 11.66 -3.28
C PHE A 83 1.99 12.70 -3.94
N ALA A 84 1.43 13.76 -4.53
CA ALA A 84 2.20 14.87 -5.09
C ALA A 84 3.03 15.62 -4.03
N ILE A 85 2.57 15.65 -2.79
CA ILE A 85 3.26 16.32 -1.67
C ILE A 85 4.11 15.28 -0.94
N PRO A 86 5.46 15.49 -0.85
CA PRO A 86 6.33 14.58 -0.12
C PRO A 86 5.86 14.36 1.32
N GLY A 87 5.83 13.10 1.73
CA GLY A 87 5.38 12.68 3.07
C GLY A 87 3.86 12.58 3.25
N SER A 88 3.06 12.97 2.26
CA SER A 88 1.58 12.90 2.38
C SER A 88 1.02 11.48 2.50
N ALA A 89 1.79 10.49 2.06
CA ALA A 89 1.45 9.06 2.21
C ALA A 89 1.86 8.46 3.55
N ASN A 90 2.72 9.12 4.32
CA ASN A 90 3.30 8.52 5.51
C ASN A 90 2.24 8.22 6.57
N LYS A 91 2.33 7.04 7.16
CA LYS A 91 1.62 6.77 8.41
C LYS A 91 2.24 7.61 9.54
N TYR A 92 1.39 8.00 10.49
CA TYR A 92 1.83 8.77 11.66
C TYR A 92 2.93 8.03 12.42
N GLY A 93 4.01 8.74 12.76
CA GLY A 93 5.13 8.19 13.52
C GLY A 93 6.20 7.48 12.67
N LEU A 94 6.04 7.38 11.34
CA LEU A 94 7.02 6.71 10.48
C LEU A 94 8.42 7.32 10.60
N LYS A 95 8.51 8.64 10.54
CA LYS A 95 9.80 9.34 10.65
C LYS A 95 10.43 9.17 12.02
N GLU A 96 9.65 9.34 13.07
CA GLU A 96 10.11 9.21 14.46
C GLU A 96 10.63 7.81 14.75
N LEU A 97 9.92 6.78 14.26
CA LEU A 97 10.37 5.40 14.40
C LEU A 97 11.65 5.13 13.61
N HIS A 98 11.73 5.60 12.36
CA HIS A 98 12.94 5.47 11.55
C HIS A 98 14.15 6.10 12.26
N ASP A 99 14.00 7.34 12.73
CA ASP A 99 15.09 8.07 13.40
C ASP A 99 15.52 7.38 14.71
N TYR A 100 14.57 6.85 15.48
CA TYR A 100 14.86 6.06 16.66
C TYR A 100 15.67 4.80 16.32
N LEU A 101 15.25 4.05 15.31
CA LEU A 101 15.92 2.81 14.90
C LEU A 101 17.34 3.08 14.42
N LYS A 102 17.53 4.09 13.55
CA LYS A 102 18.89 4.45 13.06
C LYS A 102 19.79 4.96 14.20
N SER A 103 19.26 5.76 15.11
CA SER A 103 20.04 6.25 16.27
C SER A 103 20.46 5.14 17.23
N ASN A 104 19.76 4.00 17.22
CA ASN A 104 20.06 2.83 18.05
C ASN A 104 20.74 1.69 17.26
N ASN A 105 21.27 1.98 16.06
CA ASN A 105 22.00 1.05 15.19
C ASN A 105 21.20 -0.20 14.79
N TYR A 106 19.89 -0.08 14.60
CA TYR A 106 19.09 -1.14 14.00
C TYR A 106 19.27 -1.16 12.48
N ASN A 107 19.33 -2.35 11.90
CA ASN A 107 19.15 -2.54 10.47
C ASN A 107 17.66 -2.39 10.15
N ILE A 108 17.35 -1.70 9.04
CA ILE A 108 15.99 -1.49 8.57
C ILE A 108 15.81 -2.20 7.24
N CYS A 109 14.87 -3.15 7.20
CA CYS A 109 14.50 -3.86 5.99
C CYS A 109 13.04 -3.54 5.63
N ILE A 110 12.74 -3.52 4.34
CA ILE A 110 11.38 -3.45 3.83
C ILE A 110 11.06 -4.77 3.13
N ALA A 111 9.92 -5.38 3.43
CA ALA A 111 9.40 -6.55 2.74
C ALA A 111 7.96 -6.29 2.29
N SER A 112 7.74 -6.20 0.96
CA SER A 112 6.45 -5.84 0.38
C SER A 112 6.04 -6.81 -0.73
N SER A 113 4.74 -6.90 -0.99
CA SER A 113 4.20 -7.58 -2.18
C SER A 113 4.25 -6.67 -3.43
N SER A 114 4.55 -5.40 -3.26
CA SER A 114 4.72 -4.42 -4.33
C SER A 114 6.08 -4.56 -5.03
N SER A 115 6.17 -4.11 -6.29
CA SER A 115 7.43 -4.13 -7.04
C SER A 115 8.49 -3.21 -6.42
N VAL A 116 9.77 -3.53 -6.61
CA VAL A 116 10.90 -2.70 -6.12
C VAL A 116 10.83 -1.25 -6.63
N PRO A 117 10.49 -0.97 -7.91
CA PRO A 117 10.30 0.41 -8.35
C PRO A 117 9.21 1.16 -7.58
N HIS A 118 8.12 0.47 -7.21
CA HIS A 118 7.05 1.07 -6.41
C HIS A 118 7.50 1.36 -4.98
N ILE A 119 8.21 0.41 -4.33
CA ILE A 119 8.81 0.60 -3.01
C ILE A 119 9.72 1.84 -3.02
N LYS A 120 10.65 1.90 -3.98
CA LYS A 120 11.58 3.04 -4.10
C LYS A 120 10.86 4.36 -4.33
N ARG A 121 9.79 4.38 -5.12
CA ARG A 121 9.02 5.60 -5.37
C ARG A 121 8.41 6.16 -4.08
N LEU A 122 7.78 5.31 -3.26
CA LEU A 122 7.20 5.72 -1.98
C LEU A 122 8.26 6.17 -0.99
N VAL A 123 9.33 5.41 -0.84
CA VAL A 123 10.44 5.73 0.05
C VAL A 123 11.08 7.06 -0.35
N ASN A 124 11.34 7.30 -1.64
CA ASN A 124 11.91 8.57 -2.11
C ASN A 124 10.95 9.77 -1.92
N ASN A 125 9.64 9.51 -1.85
CA ASN A 125 8.62 10.55 -1.66
C ASN A 125 8.18 10.70 -0.19
N CYS A 126 8.83 10.06 0.77
CA CYS A 126 8.41 10.13 2.17
C CYS A 126 8.73 11.47 2.87
N GLY A 127 9.42 12.39 2.19
CA GLY A 127 9.68 13.75 2.69
C GLY A 127 10.83 13.85 3.70
N PHE A 128 11.57 12.76 3.91
CA PHE A 128 12.82 12.71 4.69
C PHE A 128 13.75 11.63 4.11
N ASP A 129 15.01 11.64 4.51
CA ASP A 129 16.00 10.66 4.05
C ASP A 129 15.77 9.30 4.74
N PHE A 130 14.87 8.49 4.15
CA PHE A 130 14.60 7.15 4.64
C PHE A 130 15.68 6.18 4.17
N GLN A 131 16.44 5.63 5.12
CA GLN A 131 17.52 4.69 4.87
C GLN A 131 17.08 3.26 5.20
N ALA A 132 16.85 2.45 4.15
CA ALA A 132 16.68 1.01 4.28
C ALA A 132 17.97 0.27 3.89
N ASP A 133 18.36 -0.69 4.72
CA ASP A 133 19.53 -1.53 4.46
C ASP A 133 19.21 -2.63 3.44
N LEU A 134 17.93 -3.03 3.33
CA LEU A 134 17.44 -4.03 2.38
C LEU A 134 15.99 -3.75 1.98
N MET A 135 15.68 -3.95 0.70
CA MET A 135 14.30 -3.91 0.16
C MET A 135 14.02 -5.21 -0.57
N LEU A 136 12.99 -5.94 -0.15
CA LEU A 136 12.54 -7.21 -0.74
C LEU A 136 11.14 -7.05 -1.32
N SER A 137 10.94 -7.58 -2.51
CA SER A 137 9.66 -7.66 -3.20
C SER A 137 9.31 -9.13 -3.44
N SER A 138 8.06 -9.51 -3.19
CA SER A 138 7.59 -10.85 -3.58
C SER A 138 7.46 -11.04 -5.09
N GLN A 139 7.63 -9.96 -5.89
CA GLN A 139 7.65 -10.03 -7.35
C GLN A 139 9.05 -10.36 -7.91
N ASP A 140 10.09 -10.40 -7.07
CA ASP A 140 11.48 -10.65 -7.46
C ASP A 140 11.90 -12.09 -7.14
N GLU A 141 11.23 -13.11 -7.67
CA GLU A 141 11.53 -14.55 -7.54
C GLU A 141 11.30 -15.17 -6.15
N TYR A 142 10.69 -14.46 -5.21
CA TYR A 142 10.35 -14.99 -3.89
C TYR A 142 8.89 -15.40 -3.80
N ALA A 143 8.61 -16.41 -2.96
CA ALA A 143 7.22 -16.76 -2.65
C ALA A 143 6.50 -15.57 -2.01
N SER A 144 5.22 -15.38 -2.37
CA SER A 144 4.39 -14.35 -1.74
C SER A 144 4.17 -14.62 -0.26
N LYS A 145 3.97 -13.56 0.53
CA LYS A 145 3.64 -13.68 1.96
C LYS A 145 2.33 -14.48 2.17
N PRO A 146 2.22 -15.29 3.24
CA PRO A 146 3.26 -15.72 4.15
C PRO A 146 4.08 -16.87 3.56
N ALA A 147 5.41 -16.74 3.52
CA ALA A 147 6.33 -17.75 3.04
C ALA A 147 7.40 -18.06 4.09
#